data_877c74f7ae530e72887722071d92ae67
#
_entry.id   877c74f7ae530e72887722071d92ae67
#
_cell.length_a   1.000
_cell.length_b   1.000
_cell.length_c   1.000
_cell.angle_alpha   90.00
_cell.angle_beta   90.00
_cell.angle_gamma   90.00
#
_symmetry.space_group_name_H-M   'P 1'
#
loop_
_entity.id
_entity.type
_entity.pdbx_description
1 polymer ?
#
loop_
_entity_poly.entity_id
_entity_poly.type
_entity_poly.pdbx_seq_one_letter_code
_entity_poly.pdbx_strand_id
1 'polypeptide(L)'
;VGIKNANLISFSADSATITSSMVDGEVATNVTMNGGVVPALVNFNNPEVLLSVIGLVLMTVLVVMNIRGAILIGIVGTTIIGILMGVVDLSAIDWQANSLGNSINELGVTFGAAFGPEGMQSLFADSAKIPQVIMTIIAFSLSDTFDTIGTFIGTGRRTGIFSQEDEDALEDSKGFTTKMDRALFADAVATSIGAVFGTSNTTTFVESAAGIGAGGRTGLTSVVVAGMFLLSSLFSPIISIVPAQATAPALILVGVMMMASFKDIDWTQLEEAVPAFFASIFMGLCYSISYGIAAGFIFFAIVKVVKGKGKEVSPVLWIVNALFILNFVIMAILG
;
A
#
# COMPACT_ATOMS: atom_id res chain seq x y z
N VAL A 1 -6.57 -1.43 -1.59
CA VAL A 1 -6.34 -0.16 -2.32
C VAL A 1 -7.20 -0.14 -3.58
N GLY A 2 -7.04 -1.07 -4.53
CA GLY A 2 -7.77 -1.06 -5.80
C GLY A 2 -9.29 -0.97 -5.67
N ILE A 3 -9.92 -1.79 -4.83
CA ILE A 3 -11.37 -1.79 -4.62
C ILE A 3 -11.86 -0.46 -4.03
N LYS A 4 -11.09 0.16 -3.13
CA LYS A 4 -11.38 1.48 -2.56
C LYS A 4 -11.27 2.57 -3.62
N ASN A 5 -10.18 2.59 -4.38
CA ASN A 5 -9.95 3.59 -5.42
C ASN A 5 -10.92 3.46 -6.61
N ALA A 6 -11.47 2.26 -6.82
CA ALA A 6 -12.56 2.01 -7.77
C ALA A 6 -13.93 2.50 -7.26
N ASN A 7 -14.03 2.99 -6.03
CA ASN A 7 -15.26 3.37 -5.36
C ASN A 7 -16.34 2.25 -5.35
N LEU A 8 -15.91 0.97 -5.28
CA LEU A 8 -16.83 -0.18 -5.32
C LEU A 8 -17.42 -0.53 -3.94
N ILE A 9 -16.88 0.04 -2.87
CA ILE A 9 -17.34 -0.18 -1.49
C ILE A 9 -17.74 1.15 -0.87
N SER A 10 -18.91 1.17 -0.26
CA SER A 10 -19.38 2.22 0.65
C SER A 10 -19.59 1.65 2.04
N PHE A 11 -19.94 2.49 3.00
CA PHE A 11 -20.43 2.04 4.30
C PHE A 11 -21.95 2.02 4.32
N SER A 12 -22.53 1.04 5.03
CA SER A 12 -23.96 0.99 5.24
C SER A 12 -24.46 2.26 5.93
N ALA A 13 -25.53 2.87 5.41
CA ALA A 13 -26.12 4.08 5.96
C ALA A 13 -26.57 3.89 7.44
N ASP A 14 -26.93 2.67 7.80
CA ASP A 14 -27.36 2.31 9.16
C ASP A 14 -26.21 2.35 10.18
N SER A 15 -24.98 2.47 9.70
CA SER A 15 -23.76 2.46 10.54
C SER A 15 -23.33 3.86 10.98
N ALA A 16 -23.96 4.92 10.49
CA ALA A 16 -23.62 6.30 10.81
C ALA A 16 -24.73 6.98 11.60
N THR A 17 -24.38 7.55 12.76
CA THR A 17 -25.28 8.44 13.50
C THR A 17 -24.86 9.87 13.19
N ILE A 18 -25.76 10.60 12.53
CA ILE A 18 -25.55 12.01 12.20
C ILE A 18 -26.22 12.84 13.31
N THR A 19 -25.40 13.53 14.10
CA THR A 19 -25.90 14.49 15.12
C THR A 19 -25.54 15.89 14.68
N SER A 20 -26.55 16.74 14.50
CA SER A 20 -26.35 18.15 14.24
C SER A 20 -26.52 18.93 15.54
N SER A 21 -25.50 19.68 15.94
CA SER A 21 -25.54 20.58 17.10
C SER A 21 -25.23 22.01 16.65
N MET A 22 -25.90 22.98 17.26
CA MET A 22 -25.54 24.38 17.06
C MET A 22 -24.36 24.72 17.98
N VAL A 23 -23.24 25.12 17.39
CA VAL A 23 -22.05 25.62 18.10
C VAL A 23 -21.77 27.02 17.54
N ASP A 24 -21.78 28.01 18.41
CA ASP A 24 -21.51 29.43 18.08
C ASP A 24 -22.38 30.01 16.91
N GLY A 25 -23.62 29.50 16.76
CA GLY A 25 -24.55 29.98 15.73
C GLY A 25 -24.38 29.29 14.36
N GLU A 26 -23.43 28.38 14.23
CA GLU A 26 -23.27 27.54 13.04
C GLU A 26 -23.71 26.09 13.32
N VAL A 27 -24.26 25.44 12.29
CA VAL A 27 -24.65 24.03 12.39
C VAL A 27 -23.43 23.14 12.25
N ALA A 28 -22.90 22.66 13.37
CA ALA A 28 -21.87 21.63 13.37
C ALA A 28 -22.51 20.24 13.22
N THR A 29 -22.20 19.56 12.14
CA THR A 29 -22.66 18.19 11.88
C THR A 29 -21.57 17.21 12.28
N ASN A 30 -21.81 16.47 13.37
CA ASN A 30 -20.95 15.38 13.80
C ASN A 30 -21.48 14.06 13.24
N VAL A 31 -20.64 13.36 12.48
CA VAL A 31 -20.92 12.01 11.99
C VAL A 31 -20.14 11.04 12.85
N THR A 32 -20.83 10.32 13.73
CA THR A 32 -20.21 9.23 14.51
C THR A 32 -20.51 7.90 13.84
N MET A 33 -19.45 7.16 13.53
CA MET A 33 -19.57 5.80 13.02
C MET A 33 -19.70 4.84 14.20
N ASN A 34 -20.73 4.01 14.18
CA ASN A 34 -20.90 2.95 15.16
C ASN A 34 -19.87 1.82 14.91
N GLY A 35 -19.40 1.15 15.97
CA GLY A 35 -18.42 0.06 15.87
C GLY A 35 -18.86 -1.16 15.04
N GLY A 36 -20.10 -1.16 14.52
CA GLY A 36 -20.64 -2.18 13.62
C GLY A 36 -20.71 -1.74 12.15
N VAL A 37 -19.81 -0.83 11.71
CA VAL A 37 -19.76 -0.39 10.31
C VAL A 37 -19.49 -1.57 9.38
N VAL A 38 -20.48 -1.90 8.55
CA VAL A 38 -20.37 -2.99 7.57
C VAL A 38 -20.11 -2.41 6.19
N PRO A 39 -19.07 -2.89 5.46
CA PRO A 39 -18.89 -2.55 4.07
C PRO A 39 -20.13 -2.93 3.25
N ALA A 40 -20.64 -1.99 2.47
CA ALA A 40 -21.79 -2.19 1.60
C ALA A 40 -21.39 -1.99 0.14
N LEU A 41 -22.14 -2.60 -0.76
CA LEU A 41 -21.96 -2.36 -2.17
C LEU A 41 -22.43 -0.93 -2.50
N VAL A 42 -21.64 -0.25 -3.30
CA VAL A 42 -21.95 1.12 -3.74
C VAL A 42 -23.13 1.14 -4.71
N ASN A 43 -23.76 2.29 -4.83
CA ASN A 43 -24.77 2.49 -5.86
C ASN A 43 -24.11 2.66 -7.24
N PHE A 44 -24.40 1.76 -8.17
CA PHE A 44 -23.85 1.76 -9.53
C PHE A 44 -24.43 2.87 -10.44
N ASN A 45 -25.32 3.71 -9.92
CA ASN A 45 -25.83 4.86 -10.67
C ASN A 45 -24.82 6.03 -10.70
N ASN A 46 -23.68 5.90 -10.04
CA ASN A 46 -22.59 6.87 -10.07
C ASN A 46 -21.71 6.63 -11.31
N PRO A 47 -21.52 7.64 -12.19
CA PRO A 47 -20.67 7.51 -13.39
C PRO A 47 -19.24 7.09 -13.10
N GLU A 48 -18.65 7.50 -11.97
CA GLU A 48 -17.29 7.12 -11.56
C GLU A 48 -17.19 5.61 -11.27
N VAL A 49 -18.19 5.08 -10.56
CA VAL A 49 -18.28 3.66 -10.25
C VAL A 49 -18.45 2.85 -11.54
N LEU A 50 -19.34 3.32 -12.41
CA LEU A 50 -19.59 2.67 -13.70
C LEU A 50 -18.31 2.65 -14.56
N LEU A 51 -17.57 3.76 -14.60
CA LEU A 51 -16.28 3.85 -15.28
C LEU A 51 -15.27 2.82 -14.73
N SER A 52 -15.18 2.69 -13.40
CA SER A 52 -14.30 1.70 -12.77
C SER A 52 -14.68 0.27 -13.14
N VAL A 53 -15.98 -0.06 -13.19
CA VAL A 53 -16.46 -1.39 -13.60
C VAL A 53 -16.14 -1.65 -15.07
N ILE A 54 -16.41 -0.68 -15.94
CA ILE A 54 -16.07 -0.80 -17.38
C ILE A 54 -14.56 -1.02 -17.54
N GLY A 55 -13.74 -0.25 -16.84
CA GLY A 55 -12.27 -0.40 -16.83
C GLY A 55 -11.84 -1.79 -16.36
N LEU A 56 -12.45 -2.30 -15.29
CA LEU A 56 -12.15 -3.63 -14.76
C LEU A 56 -12.48 -4.73 -15.76
N VAL A 57 -13.64 -4.67 -16.39
CA VAL A 57 -14.05 -5.63 -17.43
C VAL A 57 -13.10 -5.55 -18.62
N LEU A 58 -12.84 -4.34 -19.13
CA LEU A 58 -11.94 -4.12 -20.26
C LEU A 58 -10.54 -4.70 -19.99
N MET A 59 -9.94 -4.35 -18.87
CA MET A 59 -8.61 -4.85 -18.51
C MET A 59 -8.60 -6.37 -18.29
N THR A 60 -9.62 -6.91 -17.64
CA THR A 60 -9.72 -8.36 -17.42
C THR A 60 -9.76 -9.10 -18.77
N VAL A 61 -10.54 -8.63 -19.72
CA VAL A 61 -10.60 -9.22 -21.06
C VAL A 61 -9.24 -9.16 -21.75
N LEU A 62 -8.59 -7.99 -21.73
CA LEU A 62 -7.27 -7.81 -22.37
C LEU A 62 -6.18 -8.70 -21.74
N VAL A 63 -6.19 -8.82 -20.40
CA VAL A 63 -5.23 -9.66 -19.67
C VAL A 63 -5.48 -11.14 -19.93
N VAL A 64 -6.73 -11.59 -19.90
CA VAL A 64 -7.09 -13.00 -20.20
C VAL A 64 -6.76 -13.37 -21.66
N MET A 65 -6.89 -12.43 -22.58
CA MET A 65 -6.48 -12.61 -23.99
C MET A 65 -4.96 -12.57 -24.18
N ASN A 66 -4.18 -12.40 -23.11
CA ASN A 66 -2.70 -12.29 -23.15
C ASN A 66 -2.19 -11.18 -24.09
N ILE A 67 -2.91 -10.08 -24.21
CA ILE A 67 -2.48 -8.93 -25.04
C ILE A 67 -1.29 -8.25 -24.37
N ARG A 68 -0.22 -8.06 -25.13
CA ARG A 68 0.97 -7.34 -24.64
C ARG A 68 0.59 -5.90 -24.30
N GLY A 69 0.91 -5.46 -23.07
CA GLY A 69 0.55 -4.12 -22.59
C GLY A 69 -0.92 -3.96 -22.21
N ALA A 70 -1.66 -5.04 -21.95
CA ALA A 70 -3.08 -5.06 -21.59
C ALA A 70 -3.46 -4.03 -20.52
N ILE A 71 -2.64 -3.90 -19.47
CA ILE A 71 -2.87 -2.96 -18.37
C ILE A 71 -2.77 -1.51 -18.87
N LEU A 72 -1.73 -1.16 -19.61
CA LEU A 72 -1.56 0.19 -20.16
C LEU A 72 -2.69 0.54 -21.14
N ILE A 73 -3.01 -0.38 -22.06
CA ILE A 73 -4.13 -0.22 -23.01
C ILE A 73 -5.44 -0.04 -22.24
N GLY A 74 -5.64 -0.81 -21.18
CA GLY A 74 -6.81 -0.71 -20.32
C GLY A 74 -6.91 0.64 -19.61
N ILE A 75 -5.82 1.15 -19.02
CA ILE A 75 -5.79 2.47 -18.37
C ILE A 75 -6.11 3.57 -19.38
N VAL A 76 -5.44 3.59 -20.53
CA VAL A 76 -5.67 4.59 -21.58
C VAL A 76 -7.09 4.49 -22.12
N GLY A 77 -7.57 3.28 -22.42
CA GLY A 77 -8.93 3.07 -22.91
C GLY A 77 -10.00 3.52 -21.90
N THR A 78 -9.82 3.19 -20.62
CA THR A 78 -10.74 3.61 -19.55
C THR A 78 -10.71 5.13 -19.37
N THR A 79 -9.53 5.77 -19.47
CA THR A 79 -9.41 7.21 -19.41
C THR A 79 -10.17 7.89 -20.56
N ILE A 80 -10.04 7.38 -21.80
CA ILE A 80 -10.79 7.89 -22.96
C ILE A 80 -12.29 7.74 -22.74
N ILE A 81 -12.74 6.58 -22.25
CA ILE A 81 -14.16 6.39 -21.90
C ILE A 81 -14.59 7.36 -20.81
N GLY A 82 -13.74 7.62 -19.79
CA GLY A 82 -14.00 8.58 -18.73
C GLY A 82 -14.18 10.02 -19.24
N ILE A 83 -13.40 10.43 -20.24
CA ILE A 83 -13.57 11.72 -20.93
C ILE A 83 -14.94 11.77 -21.64
N LEU A 84 -15.30 10.72 -22.38
CA LEU A 84 -16.57 10.63 -23.10
C LEU A 84 -17.79 10.60 -22.17
N MET A 85 -17.64 10.00 -20.98
CA MET A 85 -18.68 9.96 -19.95
C MET A 85 -18.78 11.26 -19.13
N GLY A 86 -17.87 12.22 -19.33
CA GLY A 86 -17.81 13.45 -18.54
C GLY A 86 -17.31 13.27 -17.09
N VAL A 87 -16.72 12.12 -16.78
CA VAL A 87 -16.07 11.85 -15.48
C VAL A 87 -14.74 12.60 -15.39
N VAL A 88 -14.05 12.74 -16.52
CA VAL A 88 -12.79 13.47 -16.63
C VAL A 88 -13.05 14.80 -17.30
N ASP A 89 -12.90 15.88 -16.55
CA ASP A 89 -13.01 17.25 -17.08
C ASP A 89 -11.64 17.76 -17.53
N LEU A 90 -11.46 17.83 -18.83
CA LEU A 90 -10.21 18.34 -19.43
C LEU A 90 -10.02 19.84 -19.19
N SER A 91 -11.09 20.60 -18.91
CA SER A 91 -11.02 22.03 -18.65
C SER A 91 -10.54 22.36 -17.23
N ALA A 92 -10.66 21.41 -16.31
CA ALA A 92 -10.22 21.55 -14.92
C ALA A 92 -8.70 21.29 -14.74
N ILE A 93 -8.00 20.92 -15.82
CA ILE A 93 -6.57 20.61 -15.74
C ILE A 93 -5.77 21.89 -15.60
N ASP A 94 -5.08 22.02 -14.49
CA ASP A 94 -4.11 23.11 -14.29
C ASP A 94 -2.79 22.76 -14.97
N TRP A 95 -2.64 23.21 -16.21
CA TRP A 95 -1.43 23.02 -17.00
C TRP A 95 -0.22 23.75 -16.44
N GLN A 96 -0.42 24.83 -15.67
CA GLN A 96 0.67 25.59 -15.06
C GLN A 96 1.14 24.90 -13.77
N ALA A 97 0.23 24.49 -12.90
CA ALA A 97 0.57 23.76 -11.67
C ALA A 97 1.33 22.47 -11.97
N ASN A 98 0.93 21.74 -13.01
CA ASN A 98 1.57 20.49 -13.42
C ASN A 98 2.74 20.69 -14.40
N SER A 99 3.21 21.92 -14.61
CA SER A 99 4.35 22.17 -15.50
C SER A 99 5.67 21.69 -14.88
N LEU A 100 6.61 21.24 -15.72
CA LEU A 100 7.92 20.80 -15.26
C LEU A 100 8.66 21.89 -14.46
N GLY A 101 8.52 23.16 -14.88
CA GLY A 101 9.13 24.29 -14.17
C GLY A 101 8.61 24.44 -12.75
N ASN A 102 7.29 24.29 -12.54
CA ASN A 102 6.69 24.35 -11.22
C ASN A 102 7.11 23.13 -10.37
N SER A 103 7.10 21.94 -10.95
CA SER A 103 7.55 20.72 -10.27
C SER A 103 9.01 20.79 -9.80
N ILE A 104 9.90 21.43 -10.58
CA ILE A 104 11.30 21.66 -10.17
C ILE A 104 11.37 22.67 -9.02
N ASN A 105 10.54 23.72 -9.04
CA ASN A 105 10.48 24.69 -7.95
C ASN A 105 9.97 24.05 -6.66
N GLU A 106 8.91 23.23 -6.74
CA GLU A 106 8.38 22.49 -5.60
C GLU A 106 9.38 21.48 -5.05
N LEU A 107 10.13 20.80 -5.93
CA LEU A 107 11.24 19.94 -5.51
C LEU A 107 12.29 20.73 -4.72
N GLY A 108 12.57 21.97 -5.10
CA GLY A 108 13.46 22.86 -4.34
C GLY A 108 12.98 23.16 -2.92
N VAL A 109 11.68 23.14 -2.67
CA VAL A 109 11.08 23.32 -1.33
C VAL A 109 11.16 22.03 -0.52
N THR A 110 10.94 20.87 -1.14
CA THR A 110 10.89 19.58 -0.45
C THR A 110 12.28 18.95 -0.26
N PHE A 111 13.23 19.27 -1.16
CA PHE A 111 14.59 18.72 -1.12
C PHE A 111 15.32 19.12 0.18
N GLY A 112 15.69 18.13 0.96
CA GLY A 112 16.36 18.33 2.24
C GLY A 112 15.48 18.87 3.36
N ALA A 113 14.17 19.07 3.15
CA ALA A 113 13.24 19.60 4.16
C ALA A 113 13.22 18.73 5.42
N ALA A 114 13.46 17.42 5.31
CA ALA A 114 13.57 16.52 6.45
C ALA A 114 14.68 16.93 7.44
N PHE A 115 15.72 17.61 6.99
CA PHE A 115 16.83 18.10 7.82
C PHE A 115 16.66 19.56 8.26
N GLY A 116 15.61 20.22 7.79
CA GLY A 116 15.27 21.58 8.17
C GLY A 116 14.67 21.69 9.58
N PRO A 117 14.44 22.92 10.07
CA PRO A 117 13.91 23.17 11.42
C PRO A 117 12.53 22.54 11.66
N GLU A 118 11.69 22.43 10.62
CA GLU A 118 10.36 21.82 10.66
C GLU A 118 10.40 20.30 10.34
N GLY A 119 11.59 19.76 10.05
CA GLY A 119 11.79 18.34 9.74
C GLY A 119 11.98 17.49 10.99
N MET A 120 12.98 16.59 10.96
CA MET A 120 13.23 15.63 12.04
C MET A 120 13.42 16.28 13.42
N GLN A 121 13.95 17.50 13.50
CA GLN A 121 14.13 18.18 14.78
C GLN A 121 12.80 18.53 15.45
N SER A 122 11.79 18.92 14.68
CA SER A 122 10.46 19.26 15.19
C SER A 122 9.74 18.07 15.83
N LEU A 123 10.00 16.85 15.33
CA LEU A 123 9.40 15.62 15.87
C LEU A 123 9.81 15.36 17.33
N PHE A 124 11.01 15.78 17.71
CA PHE A 124 11.57 15.57 19.05
C PHE A 124 11.57 16.84 19.92
N ALA A 125 10.97 17.94 19.44
CA ALA A 125 10.91 19.21 20.17
C ALA A 125 10.01 19.13 21.40
N ASP A 126 8.94 18.33 21.37
CA ASP A 126 8.03 18.13 22.49
C ASP A 126 8.33 16.78 23.17
N SER A 127 8.92 16.83 24.36
CA SER A 127 9.28 15.62 25.11
C SER A 127 8.09 14.74 25.46
N ALA A 128 6.88 15.29 25.59
CA ALA A 128 5.67 14.52 25.87
C ALA A 128 5.25 13.65 24.68
N LYS A 129 5.60 14.04 23.47
CA LYS A 129 5.26 13.31 22.23
C LYS A 129 6.32 12.32 21.79
N ILE A 130 7.52 12.33 22.39
CA ILE A 130 8.62 11.44 22.01
C ILE A 130 8.20 9.96 21.99
N PRO A 131 7.48 9.40 22.98
CA PRO A 131 7.05 8.01 22.93
C PRO A 131 6.16 7.72 21.71
N GLN A 132 5.24 8.61 21.39
CA GLN A 132 4.36 8.48 20.22
C GLN A 132 5.16 8.55 18.91
N VAL A 133 6.11 9.47 18.81
CA VAL A 133 6.98 9.61 17.63
C VAL A 133 7.79 8.33 17.41
N ILE A 134 8.43 7.79 18.46
CA ILE A 134 9.19 6.55 18.35
C ILE A 134 8.32 5.39 17.92
N MET A 135 7.11 5.24 18.49
CA MET A 135 6.18 4.19 18.12
C MET A 135 5.72 4.33 16.67
N THR A 136 5.48 5.56 16.22
CA THR A 136 5.12 5.83 14.82
C THR A 136 6.27 5.45 13.87
N ILE A 137 7.51 5.81 14.17
CA ILE A 137 8.69 5.44 13.38
C ILE A 137 8.81 3.91 13.29
N ILE A 138 8.66 3.20 14.41
CA ILE A 138 8.73 1.74 14.44
C ILE A 138 7.59 1.14 13.59
N ALA A 139 6.36 1.62 13.76
CA ALA A 139 5.20 1.13 13.02
C ALA A 139 5.36 1.32 11.50
N PHE A 140 5.83 2.49 11.06
CA PHE A 140 6.12 2.75 9.64
C PHE A 140 7.26 1.87 9.12
N SER A 141 8.36 1.76 9.87
CA SER A 141 9.51 0.93 9.48
C SER A 141 9.13 -0.54 9.33
N LEU A 142 8.37 -1.09 10.28
CA LEU A 142 7.89 -2.46 10.19
C LEU A 142 6.94 -2.64 9.01
N SER A 143 6.01 -1.69 8.81
CA SER A 143 5.08 -1.74 7.70
C SER A 143 5.81 -1.75 6.35
N ASP A 144 6.80 -0.88 6.17
CA ASP A 144 7.61 -0.78 4.95
C ASP A 144 8.41 -2.07 4.71
N THR A 145 9.09 -2.58 5.75
CA THR A 145 9.87 -3.82 5.66
C THR A 145 9.01 -5.01 5.26
N PHE A 146 7.84 -5.19 5.88
CA PHE A 146 6.98 -6.34 5.58
C PHE A 146 6.23 -6.19 4.25
N ASP A 147 5.91 -4.97 3.84
CA ASP A 147 5.34 -4.70 2.51
C ASP A 147 6.36 -5.08 1.42
N THR A 148 7.61 -4.67 1.58
CA THR A 148 8.71 -5.02 0.67
C THR A 148 8.97 -6.53 0.65
N ILE A 149 9.05 -7.21 1.81
CA ILE A 149 9.21 -8.66 1.88
C ILE A 149 8.04 -9.37 1.19
N GLY A 150 6.80 -8.96 1.47
CA GLY A 150 5.60 -9.52 0.83
C GLY A 150 5.61 -9.35 -0.68
N THR A 151 6.04 -8.18 -1.16
CA THR A 151 6.18 -7.90 -2.59
C THR A 151 7.29 -8.75 -3.22
N PHE A 152 8.43 -8.92 -2.57
CA PHE A 152 9.52 -9.77 -3.05
C PHE A 152 9.11 -11.23 -3.13
N ILE A 153 8.43 -11.78 -2.12
CA ILE A 153 7.90 -13.14 -2.15
C ILE A 153 6.88 -13.29 -3.27
N GLY A 154 5.90 -12.38 -3.33
CA GLY A 154 4.83 -12.44 -4.33
C GLY A 154 5.29 -12.30 -5.78
N THR A 155 6.33 -11.48 -6.02
CA THR A 155 6.88 -11.25 -7.36
C THR A 155 8.07 -12.15 -7.66
N GLY A 156 8.95 -12.42 -6.68
CA GLY A 156 10.20 -13.15 -6.85
C GLY A 156 10.01 -14.62 -7.16
N ARG A 157 9.03 -15.28 -6.55
CA ARG A 157 8.69 -16.69 -6.83
C ARG A 157 8.28 -16.90 -8.29
N ARG A 158 7.58 -15.94 -8.90
CA ARG A 158 7.20 -16.02 -10.32
C ARG A 158 8.37 -15.87 -11.27
N THR A 159 9.39 -15.13 -10.87
CA THR A 159 10.58 -14.89 -11.69
C THR A 159 11.64 -15.97 -11.54
N GLY A 160 11.65 -16.67 -10.40
CA GLY A 160 12.78 -17.50 -9.98
C GLY A 160 14.03 -16.68 -9.66
N ILE A 161 13.90 -15.35 -9.39
CA ILE A 161 15.02 -14.51 -8.93
C ILE A 161 15.44 -14.88 -7.52
N PHE A 162 14.45 -15.12 -6.65
CA PHE A 162 14.65 -15.63 -5.29
C PHE A 162 14.38 -17.12 -5.27
N SER A 163 15.31 -17.88 -4.71
CA SER A 163 15.14 -19.32 -4.44
C SER A 163 14.47 -19.52 -3.09
N GLN A 164 13.93 -20.71 -2.85
CA GLN A 164 13.45 -21.09 -1.52
C GLN A 164 14.53 -20.93 -0.46
N GLU A 165 15.79 -21.23 -0.80
CA GLU A 165 16.94 -21.04 0.08
C GLU A 165 17.18 -19.57 0.44
N ASP A 166 16.93 -18.61 -0.50
CA ASP A 166 17.01 -17.18 -0.21
C ASP A 166 15.91 -16.74 0.75
N GLU A 167 14.72 -17.36 0.69
CA GLU A 167 13.59 -17.06 1.58
C GLU A 167 13.81 -17.66 2.97
N ASP A 168 14.22 -18.94 3.05
CA ASP A 168 14.49 -19.63 4.32
C ASP A 168 15.65 -18.97 5.07
N ALA A 169 16.63 -18.44 4.36
CA ALA A 169 17.76 -17.73 4.95
C ALA A 169 17.40 -16.37 5.57
N LEU A 170 16.22 -15.81 5.32
CA LEU A 170 15.74 -14.63 6.05
C LEU A 170 15.59 -14.88 7.55
N GLU A 171 15.28 -16.12 7.95
CA GLU A 171 15.16 -16.52 9.35
C GLU A 171 16.53 -16.60 10.04
N ASP A 172 17.58 -16.99 9.30
CA ASP A 172 18.94 -17.22 9.80
C ASP A 172 19.94 -16.14 9.36
N SER A 173 19.51 -15.04 8.79
CA SER A 173 20.34 -14.02 8.16
C SER A 173 21.46 -13.52 9.08
N LYS A 174 22.70 -13.74 8.65
CA LYS A 174 23.92 -13.24 9.27
C LYS A 174 24.57 -12.12 8.45
N GLY A 175 23.75 -11.25 7.86
CA GLY A 175 24.20 -10.13 7.05
C GLY A 175 23.84 -10.27 5.56
N PHE A 176 24.49 -9.55 4.67
CA PHE A 176 24.17 -9.46 3.24
C PHE A 176 24.56 -10.73 2.44
N THR A 177 24.15 -11.90 2.87
CA THR A 177 24.57 -13.17 2.28
C THR A 177 23.68 -13.57 1.11
N THR A 178 22.39 -13.33 1.21
CA THR A 178 21.40 -13.75 0.21
C THR A 178 21.10 -12.66 -0.80
N LYS A 179 20.47 -13.01 -1.93
CA LYS A 179 19.97 -12.04 -2.90
C LYS A 179 18.86 -11.19 -2.31
N MET A 180 18.03 -11.79 -1.44
CA MET A 180 16.92 -11.10 -0.79
C MET A 180 17.41 -10.06 0.21
N ASP A 181 18.44 -10.36 1.03
CA ASP A 181 19.06 -9.37 1.93
C ASP A 181 19.58 -8.16 1.16
N ARG A 182 20.23 -8.39 0.02
CA ARG A 182 20.76 -7.31 -0.82
C ARG A 182 19.64 -6.48 -1.45
N ALA A 183 18.53 -7.11 -1.83
CA ALA A 183 17.39 -6.44 -2.38
C ALA A 183 16.67 -5.59 -1.32
N LEU A 184 16.49 -6.10 -0.10
CA LEU A 184 15.94 -5.35 1.04
C LEU A 184 16.81 -4.14 1.40
N PHE A 185 18.13 -4.31 1.38
CA PHE A 185 19.04 -3.19 1.62
C PHE A 185 18.96 -2.13 0.52
N ALA A 186 18.84 -2.55 -0.75
CA ALA A 186 18.67 -1.62 -1.86
C ALA A 186 17.38 -0.82 -1.76
N ASP A 187 16.28 -1.46 -1.34
CA ASP A 187 14.99 -0.84 -1.08
C ASP A 187 15.07 0.19 0.06
N ALA A 188 15.70 -0.18 1.18
CA ALA A 188 15.91 0.73 2.31
C ALA A 188 16.78 1.96 1.94
N VAL A 189 17.80 1.76 1.09
CA VAL A 189 18.62 2.87 0.56
C VAL A 189 17.79 3.76 -0.35
N ALA A 190 16.96 3.18 -1.23
CA ALA A 190 16.09 3.94 -2.11
C ALA A 190 15.09 4.79 -1.32
N THR A 191 14.45 4.23 -0.29
CA THR A 191 13.56 4.95 0.63
C THR A 191 14.30 6.09 1.35
N SER A 192 15.54 5.85 1.81
CA SER A 192 16.36 6.88 2.45
C SER A 192 16.70 8.03 1.50
N ILE A 193 17.05 7.72 0.24
CA ILE A 193 17.28 8.73 -0.80
C ILE A 193 15.98 9.48 -1.11
N GLY A 194 14.86 8.78 -1.23
CA GLY A 194 13.53 9.38 -1.44
C GLY A 194 13.18 10.39 -0.34
N ALA A 195 13.46 10.07 0.92
CA ALA A 195 13.24 10.98 2.05
C ALA A 195 14.05 12.28 1.95
N VAL A 196 15.28 12.23 1.40
CA VAL A 196 16.07 13.44 1.12
C VAL A 196 15.40 14.32 0.06
N PHE A 197 14.77 13.71 -0.95
CA PHE A 197 14.01 14.42 -1.97
C PHE A 197 12.62 14.87 -1.48
N GLY A 198 12.23 14.50 -0.27
CA GLY A 198 10.93 14.86 0.31
C GLY A 198 9.77 14.00 -0.21
N THR A 199 10.06 12.81 -0.74
CA THR A 199 9.02 11.85 -1.12
C THR A 199 8.60 11.00 0.09
N SER A 200 7.44 10.34 0.00
CA SER A 200 7.08 9.25 0.91
C SER A 200 8.07 8.08 0.75
N ASN A 201 7.90 7.02 1.55
CA ASN A 201 8.68 5.80 1.38
C ASN A 201 8.64 5.32 -0.08
N THR A 202 9.78 4.84 -0.57
CA THR A 202 9.97 4.34 -1.94
C THR A 202 10.02 2.83 -1.91
N THR A 203 8.90 2.21 -1.50
CA THR A 203 8.80 0.75 -1.41
C THR A 203 8.72 0.12 -2.80
N THR A 204 9.10 -1.15 -2.89
CA THR A 204 9.05 -1.91 -4.15
C THR A 204 7.61 -2.03 -4.66
N PHE A 205 7.37 -1.62 -5.91
CA PHE A 205 6.04 -1.60 -6.51
C PHE A 205 5.47 -3.01 -6.76
N VAL A 206 4.28 -3.26 -6.24
CA VAL A 206 3.51 -4.49 -6.45
C VAL A 206 3.20 -4.70 -7.94
N GLU A 207 3.03 -3.60 -8.69
CA GLU A 207 2.80 -3.56 -10.13
C GLU A 207 3.94 -4.17 -10.94
N SER A 208 5.13 -4.32 -10.35
CA SER A 208 6.26 -5.07 -10.92
C SER A 208 5.85 -6.49 -11.32
N ALA A 209 4.85 -7.09 -10.64
CA ALA A 209 4.29 -8.40 -11.01
C ALA A 209 3.79 -8.43 -12.46
N ALA A 210 3.25 -7.33 -12.97
CA ALA A 210 2.80 -7.23 -14.35
C ALA A 210 3.97 -7.17 -15.34
N GLY A 211 5.02 -6.40 -15.03
CA GLY A 211 6.25 -6.33 -15.82
C GLY A 211 6.98 -7.68 -15.88
N ILE A 212 7.01 -8.38 -14.76
CA ILE A 212 7.55 -9.73 -14.63
C ILE A 212 6.74 -10.72 -15.48
N GLY A 213 5.42 -10.63 -15.41
CA GLY A 213 4.52 -11.44 -16.24
C GLY A 213 4.72 -11.21 -17.74
N ALA A 214 5.12 -9.99 -18.13
CA ALA A 214 5.48 -9.65 -19.51
C ALA A 214 6.89 -10.10 -19.92
N GLY A 215 7.70 -10.65 -18.99
CA GLY A 215 9.04 -11.20 -19.27
C GLY A 215 10.20 -10.36 -18.74
N GLY A 216 9.96 -9.26 -18.02
CA GLY A 216 10.99 -8.44 -17.39
C GLY A 216 11.61 -9.16 -16.17
N ARG A 217 12.90 -9.55 -16.25
CA ARG A 217 13.55 -10.38 -15.22
C ARG A 217 14.95 -9.95 -14.86
N THR A 218 15.39 -8.80 -15.35
CA THR A 218 16.77 -8.33 -15.18
C THR A 218 16.81 -6.91 -14.64
N GLY A 219 17.95 -6.51 -14.04
CA GLY A 219 18.16 -5.14 -13.59
C GLY A 219 18.04 -4.09 -14.71
N LEU A 220 18.24 -4.48 -15.98
CA LEU A 220 17.99 -3.60 -17.12
C LEU A 220 16.53 -3.16 -17.20
N THR A 221 15.59 -4.06 -16.87
CA THR A 221 14.16 -3.71 -16.78
C THR A 221 13.95 -2.56 -15.80
N SER A 222 14.57 -2.63 -14.61
CA SER A 222 14.46 -1.57 -13.58
C SER A 222 15.07 -0.25 -14.06
N VAL A 223 16.19 -0.28 -14.79
CA VAL A 223 16.80 0.92 -15.38
C VAL A 223 15.87 1.56 -16.43
N VAL A 224 15.23 0.74 -17.27
CA VAL A 224 14.23 1.23 -18.25
C VAL A 224 13.03 1.84 -17.52
N VAL A 225 12.54 1.19 -16.46
CA VAL A 225 11.42 1.72 -15.62
C VAL A 225 11.82 3.07 -15.04
N ALA A 226 13.01 3.21 -14.46
CA ALA A 226 13.50 4.49 -13.94
C ALA A 226 13.55 5.58 -15.02
N GLY A 227 14.03 5.23 -16.23
CA GLY A 227 14.02 6.13 -17.39
C GLY A 227 12.61 6.54 -17.79
N MET A 228 11.65 5.62 -17.76
CA MET A 228 10.24 5.93 -18.05
C MET A 228 9.60 6.83 -16.97
N PHE A 229 9.96 6.67 -15.69
CA PHE A 229 9.54 7.61 -14.65
C PHE A 229 10.09 9.02 -14.90
N LEU A 230 11.37 9.16 -15.25
CA LEU A 230 11.95 10.46 -15.62
C LEU A 230 11.29 11.06 -16.86
N LEU A 231 10.98 10.26 -17.87
CA LEU A 231 10.25 10.73 -19.04
C LEU A 231 8.82 11.12 -18.69
N SER A 232 8.15 10.37 -17.82
CA SER A 232 6.77 10.67 -17.42
C SER A 232 6.65 11.99 -16.66
N SER A 233 7.69 12.42 -15.95
CA SER A 233 7.70 13.72 -15.28
C SER A 233 7.59 14.90 -16.28
N LEU A 234 8.08 14.74 -17.51
CA LEU A 234 7.94 15.73 -18.60
C LEU A 234 6.48 15.82 -19.07
N PHE A 235 5.72 14.75 -18.94
CA PHE A 235 4.34 14.63 -19.36
C PHE A 235 3.36 14.71 -18.16
N SER A 236 3.79 15.23 -17.02
CA SER A 236 2.99 15.36 -15.81
C SER A 236 1.59 15.94 -16.06
N PRO A 237 1.42 17.02 -16.86
CA PRO A 237 0.07 17.55 -17.14
C PRO A 237 -0.84 16.55 -17.87
N ILE A 238 -0.28 15.72 -18.73
CA ILE A 238 -1.03 14.69 -19.47
C ILE A 238 -1.35 13.50 -18.55
N ILE A 239 -0.42 13.12 -17.69
CA ILE A 239 -0.61 12.01 -16.77
C ILE A 239 -1.65 12.35 -15.70
N SER A 240 -1.75 13.62 -15.29
CA SER A 240 -2.76 14.08 -14.33
C SER A 240 -4.21 13.96 -14.85
N ILE A 241 -4.39 13.74 -16.17
CA ILE A 241 -5.71 13.46 -16.77
C ILE A 241 -6.24 12.07 -16.38
N VAL A 242 -5.33 11.13 -16.07
CA VAL A 242 -5.71 9.74 -15.78
C VAL A 242 -6.43 9.68 -14.43
N PRO A 243 -7.74 9.36 -14.40
CA PRO A 243 -8.49 9.34 -13.15
C PRO A 243 -8.16 8.07 -12.34
N ALA A 244 -8.35 8.15 -11.03
CA ALA A 244 -8.17 6.99 -10.14
C ALA A 244 -9.04 5.78 -10.55
N GLN A 245 -10.21 6.04 -11.12
CA GLN A 245 -11.13 5.05 -11.65
C GLN A 245 -10.56 4.25 -12.83
N ALA A 246 -9.60 4.80 -13.56
CA ALA A 246 -8.92 4.09 -14.64
C ALA A 246 -7.72 3.27 -14.16
N THR A 247 -7.05 3.67 -13.06
CA THR A 247 -5.90 2.95 -12.50
C THR A 247 -6.31 1.89 -11.48
N ALA A 248 -7.41 2.09 -10.76
CA ALA A 248 -7.91 1.16 -9.75
C ALA A 248 -8.15 -0.28 -10.27
N PRO A 249 -8.71 -0.51 -11.46
CA PRO A 249 -8.83 -1.83 -12.05
C PRO A 249 -7.49 -2.56 -12.22
N ALA A 250 -6.43 -1.83 -12.58
CA ALA A 250 -5.09 -2.40 -12.69
C ALA A 250 -4.60 -2.94 -11.34
N LEU A 251 -4.78 -2.15 -10.25
CA LEU A 251 -4.43 -2.56 -8.90
C LEU A 251 -5.21 -3.80 -8.44
N ILE A 252 -6.51 -3.90 -8.81
CA ILE A 252 -7.32 -5.09 -8.51
C ILE A 252 -6.73 -6.32 -9.21
N LEU A 253 -6.42 -6.22 -10.50
CA LEU A 253 -5.87 -7.34 -11.26
C LEU A 253 -4.48 -7.76 -10.78
N VAL A 254 -3.62 -6.80 -10.43
CA VAL A 254 -2.32 -7.09 -9.81
C VAL A 254 -2.52 -7.83 -8.49
N GLY A 255 -3.47 -7.39 -7.65
CA GLY A 255 -3.84 -8.10 -6.42
C GLY A 255 -4.27 -9.55 -6.70
N VAL A 256 -5.11 -9.78 -7.72
CA VAL A 256 -5.52 -11.14 -8.14
C VAL A 256 -4.30 -11.98 -8.56
N MET A 257 -3.35 -11.39 -9.30
CA MET A 257 -2.12 -12.09 -9.69
C MET A 257 -1.29 -12.53 -8.49
N MET A 258 -1.28 -11.74 -7.40
CA MET A 258 -0.53 -12.04 -6.18
C MET A 258 -1.24 -13.06 -5.27
N MET A 259 -2.55 -13.22 -5.39
CA MET A 259 -3.31 -14.21 -4.61
C MET A 259 -2.82 -15.65 -4.81
N ALA A 260 -2.06 -15.93 -5.86
CA ALA A 260 -1.47 -17.24 -6.08
C ALA A 260 -0.56 -17.69 -4.91
N SER A 261 -0.02 -16.77 -4.11
CA SER A 261 0.79 -17.09 -2.92
C SER A 261 -0.04 -17.64 -1.75
N PHE A 262 -1.37 -17.48 -1.74
CA PHE A 262 -2.23 -18.06 -0.71
C PHE A 262 -2.24 -19.59 -0.68
N LYS A 263 -1.86 -20.24 -1.79
CA LYS A 263 -1.71 -21.70 -1.87
C LYS A 263 -0.58 -22.23 -0.97
N ASP A 264 0.37 -21.39 -0.62
CA ASP A 264 1.55 -21.78 0.18
C ASP A 264 1.22 -21.81 1.68
N ILE A 265 0.04 -21.33 2.08
CA ILE A 265 -0.49 -21.40 3.46
C ILE A 265 -1.28 -22.69 3.59
N ASP A 266 -0.93 -23.52 4.59
CA ASP A 266 -1.73 -24.70 4.90
C ASP A 266 -2.98 -24.30 5.71
N TRP A 267 -4.06 -23.99 5.01
CA TRP A 267 -5.34 -23.62 5.59
C TRP A 267 -6.01 -24.74 6.41
N THR A 268 -5.51 -25.97 6.31
CA THR A 268 -6.04 -27.10 7.10
C THR A 268 -5.42 -27.16 8.49
N GLN A 269 -4.28 -26.52 8.68
CA GLN A 269 -3.60 -26.42 9.98
C GLN A 269 -3.94 -25.06 10.63
N LEU A 270 -4.60 -25.11 11.78
CA LEU A 270 -4.98 -23.89 12.53
C LEU A 270 -3.76 -23.07 12.97
N GLU A 271 -2.57 -23.69 13.07
CA GLU A 271 -1.32 -22.97 13.39
C GLU A 271 -0.95 -21.92 12.35
N GLU A 272 -1.24 -22.19 11.08
CA GLU A 272 -0.95 -21.30 9.96
C GLU A 272 -2.20 -20.50 9.56
N ALA A 273 -3.35 -21.18 9.51
CA ALA A 273 -4.60 -20.59 9.05
C ALA A 273 -5.07 -19.42 9.92
N VAL A 274 -4.97 -19.54 11.27
CA VAL A 274 -5.45 -18.48 12.18
C VAL A 274 -4.64 -17.19 12.03
N PRO A 275 -3.30 -17.18 12.12
CA PRO A 275 -2.51 -15.97 11.89
C PRO A 275 -2.72 -15.36 10.50
N ALA A 276 -2.74 -16.19 9.46
CA ALA A 276 -2.94 -15.74 8.08
C ALA A 276 -4.32 -15.11 7.87
N PHE A 277 -5.36 -15.69 8.44
CA PHE A 277 -6.72 -15.15 8.38
C PHE A 277 -6.79 -13.78 9.05
N PHE A 278 -6.33 -13.65 10.29
CA PHE A 278 -6.39 -12.37 11.01
C PHE A 278 -5.52 -11.31 10.35
N ALA A 279 -4.31 -11.65 9.87
CA ALA A 279 -3.49 -10.72 9.12
C ALA A 279 -4.23 -10.19 7.89
N SER A 280 -4.81 -11.06 7.08
CA SER A 280 -5.49 -10.70 5.84
C SER A 280 -6.74 -9.85 6.09
N ILE A 281 -7.57 -10.23 7.05
CA ILE A 281 -8.81 -9.54 7.37
C ILE A 281 -8.55 -8.15 7.96
N PHE A 282 -7.66 -8.03 8.94
CA PHE A 282 -7.35 -6.73 9.53
C PHE A 282 -6.66 -5.80 8.53
N MET A 283 -5.77 -6.32 7.69
CA MET A 283 -5.15 -5.53 6.63
C MET A 283 -6.18 -4.97 5.65
N GLY A 284 -7.16 -5.78 5.26
CA GLY A 284 -8.21 -5.39 4.33
C GLY A 284 -9.25 -4.45 4.94
N LEU A 285 -9.80 -4.78 6.10
CA LEU A 285 -10.90 -4.02 6.74
C LEU A 285 -10.42 -2.73 7.39
N CYS A 286 -9.25 -2.75 8.06
CA CYS A 286 -8.68 -1.55 8.68
C CYS A 286 -7.93 -0.66 7.68
N TYR A 287 -7.78 -1.09 6.42
CA TYR A 287 -7.01 -0.39 5.41
C TYR A 287 -5.60 -0.02 5.89
N SER A 288 -4.98 -0.91 6.64
CA SER A 288 -3.68 -0.70 7.29
C SER A 288 -2.85 -1.98 7.27
N ILE A 289 -1.70 -1.91 6.63
CA ILE A 289 -0.71 -3.01 6.59
C ILE A 289 -0.23 -3.31 8.02
N SER A 290 0.07 -2.27 8.80
CA SER A 290 0.57 -2.41 10.18
C SER A 290 -0.41 -3.18 11.08
N TYR A 291 -1.72 -2.91 10.98
CA TYR A 291 -2.72 -3.62 11.78
C TYR A 291 -2.85 -5.08 11.37
N GLY A 292 -2.73 -5.37 10.07
CA GLY A 292 -2.72 -6.74 9.59
C GLY A 292 -1.50 -7.52 10.09
N ILE A 293 -0.31 -6.94 9.99
CA ILE A 293 0.94 -7.54 10.50
C ILE A 293 0.84 -7.77 12.01
N ALA A 294 0.40 -6.76 12.77
CA ALA A 294 0.24 -6.86 14.21
C ALA A 294 -0.71 -8.01 14.59
N ALA A 295 -1.88 -8.07 13.95
CA ALA A 295 -2.84 -9.14 14.19
C ALA A 295 -2.24 -10.53 13.86
N GLY A 296 -1.62 -10.68 12.69
CA GLY A 296 -0.97 -11.93 12.30
C GLY A 296 0.08 -12.40 13.30
N PHE A 297 0.98 -11.52 13.72
CA PHE A 297 2.05 -11.86 14.65
C PHE A 297 1.55 -12.15 16.07
N ILE A 298 0.59 -11.38 16.55
CA ILE A 298 0.00 -11.63 17.87
C ILE A 298 -0.71 -12.99 17.88
N PHE A 299 -1.54 -13.28 16.88
CA PHE A 299 -2.21 -14.58 16.79
C PHE A 299 -1.24 -15.74 16.55
N PHE A 300 -0.19 -15.55 15.78
CA PHE A 300 0.87 -16.54 15.63
C PHE A 300 1.52 -16.88 16.98
N ALA A 301 1.92 -15.87 17.76
CA ALA A 301 2.51 -16.09 19.07
C ALA A 301 1.53 -16.79 20.03
N ILE A 302 0.26 -16.39 20.05
CA ILE A 302 -0.78 -17.01 20.87
C ILE A 302 -0.92 -18.49 20.52
N VAL A 303 -1.07 -18.83 19.24
CA VAL A 303 -1.25 -20.21 18.78
C VAL A 303 -0.04 -21.08 19.13
N LYS A 304 1.18 -20.55 18.93
CA LYS A 304 2.43 -21.26 19.29
C LYS A 304 2.51 -21.50 20.79
N VAL A 305 2.17 -20.53 21.62
CA VAL A 305 2.16 -20.68 23.09
C VAL A 305 1.15 -21.73 23.53
N VAL A 306 -0.09 -21.65 23.05
CA VAL A 306 -1.17 -22.59 23.39
C VAL A 306 -0.79 -24.03 23.02
N LYS A 307 -0.06 -24.24 21.92
CA LYS A 307 0.45 -25.54 21.51
C LYS A 307 1.72 -25.98 22.25
N GLY A 308 2.22 -25.21 23.20
CA GLY A 308 3.45 -25.52 23.93
C GLY A 308 4.74 -25.30 23.12
N LYS A 309 4.63 -24.67 21.95
CA LYS A 309 5.71 -24.36 21.02
C LYS A 309 6.24 -22.92 21.15
N GLY A 310 6.03 -22.26 22.26
CA GLY A 310 6.46 -20.87 22.47
C GLY A 310 7.95 -20.61 22.28
N LYS A 311 8.78 -21.66 22.37
CA LYS A 311 10.23 -21.58 22.10
C LYS A 311 10.56 -21.47 20.61
N GLU A 312 9.63 -21.81 19.72
CA GLU A 312 9.79 -21.66 18.27
C GLU A 312 9.55 -20.20 17.82
N VAL A 313 8.96 -19.38 18.69
CA VAL A 313 8.76 -17.94 18.41
C VAL A 313 10.08 -17.21 18.65
N SER A 314 10.61 -16.55 17.63
CA SER A 314 11.88 -15.83 17.74
C SER A 314 11.82 -14.71 18.78
N PRO A 315 12.93 -14.40 19.47
CA PRO A 315 12.98 -13.27 20.41
C PRO A 315 12.60 -11.93 19.78
N VAL A 316 12.96 -11.74 18.52
CA VAL A 316 12.60 -10.54 17.75
C VAL A 316 11.10 -10.43 17.62
N LEU A 317 10.39 -11.51 17.30
CA LEU A 317 8.93 -11.50 17.16
C LEU A 317 8.23 -11.22 18.49
N TRP A 318 8.79 -11.68 19.63
CA TRP A 318 8.30 -11.31 20.95
C TRP A 318 8.40 -9.80 21.22
N ILE A 319 9.54 -9.19 20.86
CA ILE A 319 9.74 -7.74 21.01
C ILE A 319 8.75 -6.97 20.12
N VAL A 320 8.62 -7.37 18.86
CA VAL A 320 7.70 -6.75 17.90
C VAL A 320 6.25 -6.87 18.39
N ASN A 321 5.81 -8.02 18.88
CA ASN A 321 4.48 -8.19 19.46
C ASN A 321 4.26 -7.29 20.69
N ALA A 322 5.25 -7.19 21.57
CA ALA A 322 5.16 -6.30 22.73
C ALA A 322 5.02 -4.83 22.31
N LEU A 323 5.76 -4.40 21.27
CA LEU A 323 5.66 -3.05 20.71
C LEU A 323 4.29 -2.78 20.09
N PHE A 324 3.72 -3.71 19.33
CA PHE A 324 2.37 -3.56 18.77
C PHE A 324 1.30 -3.49 19.86
N ILE A 325 1.36 -4.36 20.87
CA ILE A 325 0.42 -4.32 22.01
C ILE A 325 0.55 -2.99 22.75
N LEU A 326 1.79 -2.53 23.00
CA LEU A 326 2.03 -1.25 23.64
C LEU A 326 1.45 -0.09 22.81
N ASN A 327 1.64 -0.12 21.48
CA ASN A 327 1.04 0.87 20.58
C ASN A 327 -0.49 0.90 20.69
N PHE A 328 -1.15 -0.26 20.69
CA PHE A 328 -2.61 -0.33 20.84
C PHE A 328 -3.08 0.18 22.19
N VAL A 329 -2.34 -0.12 23.26
CA VAL A 329 -2.65 0.40 24.61
C VAL A 329 -2.49 1.93 24.65
N ILE A 330 -1.41 2.47 24.07
CA ILE A 330 -1.19 3.91 24.01
C ILE A 330 -2.31 4.59 23.21
N MET A 331 -2.68 4.05 22.06
CA MET A 331 -3.79 4.57 21.26
C MET A 331 -5.13 4.52 22.01
N ALA A 332 -5.38 3.48 22.79
CA ALA A 332 -6.59 3.36 23.59
C ALA A 332 -6.66 4.33 24.78
N ILE A 333 -5.50 4.79 25.27
CA ILE A 333 -5.42 5.74 26.39
C ILE A 333 -5.45 7.19 25.91
N LEU A 334 -4.81 7.47 24.77
CA LEU A 334 -4.64 8.84 24.25
C LEU A 334 -5.68 9.24 23.20
N GLY A 335 -6.38 8.27 22.59
CA GLY A 335 -7.45 8.49 21.62
C GLY A 335 -8.79 8.44 22.27
#